data_657f9f1ef7c976fa9364da056aec52c0
#
_entry.id   657f9f1ef7c976fa9364da056aec52c0
#
_cell.length_a   1.000
_cell.length_b   1.000
_cell.length_c   1.000
_cell.angle_alpha   90.00
_cell.angle_beta   90.00
_cell.angle_gamma   90.00
#
_symmetry.space_group_name_H-M   'P 1'
#
loop_
_entity.id
_entity.type
_entity.pdbx_description
1 polymer ?
#
loop_
_entity_poly.entity_id
_entity_poly.type
_entity_poly.pdbx_seq_one_letter_code
_entity_poly.pdbx_strand_id
1 'polypeptide(L)'
;QLQQGLTRAFAWATDITPTILSFAGVELPGPRYAGRPVLPITGKDLSPVLMGESDRIYAAHETVGYELTGHAVLFQGDYKIVVNQPPAGDGQWRLYNIVTDPGETDDLSAQQPQRFQEMLSGYETYKRENRVLSLPPGYSQMRQLFSNALQERYGANITVMILALIVLLPFFI
;
A
#
# COMPACT_ATOMS: atom_id res chain seq x y z
N GLN A 1 -1.27 20.40 -25.76
CA GLN A 1 -2.24 20.99 -24.79
C GLN A 1 -2.76 19.87 -23.90
N LEU A 2 -2.81 20.10 -22.58
CA LEU A 2 -3.44 19.17 -21.66
C LEU A 2 -4.89 18.94 -22.05
N GLN A 3 -5.34 17.68 -22.09
CA GLN A 3 -6.71 17.34 -22.39
C GLN A 3 -7.58 17.66 -21.17
N GLN A 4 -8.62 18.48 -21.37
CA GLN A 4 -9.59 18.72 -20.29
C GLN A 4 -10.58 17.57 -20.24
N GLY A 5 -10.80 17.02 -19.04
CA GLY A 5 -11.80 15.95 -18.84
C GLY A 5 -11.38 14.98 -17.74
N LEU A 6 -12.10 13.86 -17.71
CA LEU A 6 -11.80 12.73 -16.82
C LEU A 6 -11.14 11.64 -17.64
N THR A 7 -10.01 11.12 -17.15
CA THR A 7 -9.44 9.88 -17.64
C THR A 7 -9.83 8.71 -16.74
N ARG A 8 -9.97 7.51 -17.33
CA ARG A 8 -10.15 6.24 -16.59
C ARG A 8 -8.86 5.42 -16.54
N ALA A 9 -7.74 5.99 -17.01
CA ALA A 9 -6.44 5.34 -16.92
C ALA A 9 -6.10 5.07 -15.45
N PHE A 10 -5.67 3.85 -15.15
CA PHE A 10 -5.13 3.54 -13.84
C PHE A 10 -3.89 4.39 -13.58
N ALA A 11 -3.83 5.02 -12.41
CA ALA A 11 -2.71 5.81 -11.94
C ALA A 11 -2.48 5.57 -10.45
N TRP A 12 -1.25 5.71 -10.00
CA TRP A 12 -0.86 5.52 -8.62
C TRP A 12 -0.19 6.79 -8.07
N ALA A 13 -0.20 6.97 -6.76
CA ALA A 13 0.38 8.17 -6.14
C ALA A 13 1.88 8.36 -6.47
N THR A 14 2.60 7.28 -6.68
CA THR A 14 4.02 7.31 -7.07
C THR A 14 4.26 7.90 -8.46
N ASP A 15 3.23 7.93 -9.31
CA ASP A 15 3.31 8.43 -10.70
C ASP A 15 3.33 9.97 -10.76
N ILE A 16 2.92 10.63 -9.67
CA ILE A 16 2.87 12.10 -9.62
C ILE A 16 4.27 12.71 -9.80
N THR A 17 5.25 12.18 -9.10
CA THR A 17 6.62 12.73 -9.13
C THR A 17 7.26 12.64 -10.52
N PRO A 18 7.32 11.47 -11.19
CA PRO A 18 7.90 11.39 -12.53
C PRO A 18 7.12 12.24 -13.55
N THR A 19 5.81 12.38 -13.40
CA THR A 19 4.98 13.22 -14.27
C THR A 19 5.33 14.71 -14.12
N ILE A 20 5.50 15.20 -12.89
CA ILE A 20 5.93 16.59 -12.65
C ILE A 20 7.31 16.84 -13.25
N LEU A 21 8.25 15.92 -13.04
CA LEU A 21 9.60 16.04 -13.59
C LEU A 21 9.58 16.04 -15.12
N SER A 22 8.78 15.19 -15.73
CA SER A 22 8.59 15.14 -17.18
C SER A 22 8.09 16.46 -17.74
N PHE A 23 7.03 17.04 -17.16
CA PHE A 23 6.52 18.36 -17.57
C PHE A 23 7.51 19.50 -17.32
N ALA A 24 8.36 19.37 -16.32
CA ALA A 24 9.41 20.35 -16.03
C ALA A 24 10.65 20.20 -16.92
N GLY A 25 10.71 19.16 -17.79
CA GLY A 25 11.88 18.85 -18.60
C GLY A 25 13.09 18.41 -17.78
N VAL A 26 12.85 17.85 -16.58
CA VAL A 26 13.89 17.38 -15.66
C VAL A 26 13.99 15.86 -15.76
N GLU A 27 15.20 15.40 -16.04
CA GLU A 27 15.46 13.94 -16.07
C GLU A 27 15.28 13.31 -14.68
N LEU A 28 14.73 12.09 -14.67
CA LEU A 28 14.63 11.31 -13.45
C LEU A 28 16.02 11.06 -12.86
N PRO A 29 16.21 11.26 -11.54
CA PRO A 29 17.47 10.92 -10.91
C PRO A 29 17.72 9.43 -11.02
N GLY A 30 18.93 9.06 -11.40
CA GLY A 30 19.38 7.66 -11.38
C GLY A 30 19.52 7.14 -9.94
N PRO A 31 20.27 6.03 -9.74
CA PRO A 31 20.44 5.42 -8.41
C PRO A 31 21.28 6.28 -7.45
N ARG A 32 21.70 7.46 -7.88
CA ARG A 32 22.46 8.42 -7.05
C ARG A 32 21.93 9.84 -7.26
N TYR A 33 21.77 10.57 -6.17
CA TYR A 33 21.43 11.99 -6.19
C TYR A 33 22.39 12.76 -5.26
N ALA A 34 22.97 13.85 -5.76
CA ALA A 34 23.98 14.65 -5.04
C ALA A 34 25.10 13.80 -4.41
N GLY A 35 25.60 12.79 -5.16
CA GLY A 35 26.65 11.88 -4.70
C GLY A 35 26.21 10.78 -3.74
N ARG A 36 24.97 10.76 -3.28
CA ARG A 36 24.42 9.75 -2.34
C ARG A 36 23.60 8.69 -3.08
N PRO A 37 23.67 7.41 -2.65
CA PRO A 37 22.75 6.41 -3.17
C PRO A 37 21.31 6.75 -2.75
N VAL A 38 20.38 6.63 -3.70
CA VAL A 38 18.94 6.86 -3.47
C VAL A 38 18.15 5.69 -4.05
N LEU A 39 16.97 5.43 -3.50
CA LEU A 39 16.04 4.49 -4.13
C LEU A 39 15.51 5.08 -5.44
N PRO A 40 15.37 4.27 -6.50
CA PRO A 40 14.81 4.74 -7.74
C PRO A 40 13.34 5.15 -7.56
N ILE A 41 12.91 6.12 -8.36
CA ILE A 41 11.50 6.46 -8.50
C ILE A 41 10.82 5.31 -9.24
N THR A 42 9.84 4.68 -8.63
CA THR A 42 9.14 3.48 -9.17
C THR A 42 7.88 3.82 -9.94
N GLY A 43 7.35 5.05 -9.78
CA GLY A 43 6.17 5.51 -10.51
C GLY A 43 6.45 5.73 -11.99
N LYS A 44 5.38 5.84 -12.76
CA LYS A 44 5.40 6.07 -14.22
C LYS A 44 4.97 7.49 -14.57
N ASP A 45 5.50 7.99 -15.67
CA ASP A 45 5.09 9.27 -16.23
C ASP A 45 3.67 9.18 -16.82
N LEU A 46 2.75 10.00 -16.29
CA LEU A 46 1.36 10.12 -16.76
C LEU A 46 1.22 11.08 -17.95
N SER A 47 2.27 11.81 -18.33
CA SER A 47 2.17 12.85 -19.36
C SER A 47 1.56 12.36 -20.67
N PRO A 48 1.83 11.13 -21.20
CA PRO A 48 1.19 10.66 -22.41
C PRO A 48 -0.34 10.54 -22.28
N VAL A 49 -0.83 10.12 -21.10
CA VAL A 49 -2.27 10.04 -20.86
C VAL A 49 -2.88 11.44 -20.72
N LEU A 50 -2.22 12.33 -19.98
CA LEU A 50 -2.69 13.70 -19.77
C LEU A 50 -2.68 14.55 -21.05
N MET A 51 -1.81 14.22 -22.01
CA MET A 51 -1.78 14.84 -23.33
C MET A 51 -2.68 14.16 -24.36
N GLY A 52 -3.32 13.04 -24.01
CA GLY A 52 -4.21 12.29 -24.92
C GLY A 52 -3.46 11.46 -25.97
N GLU A 53 -2.19 11.17 -25.75
CA GLU A 53 -1.33 10.37 -26.62
C GLU A 53 -1.47 8.87 -26.33
N SER A 54 -1.95 8.51 -25.14
CA SER A 54 -2.19 7.13 -24.71
C SER A 54 -3.43 7.05 -23.83
N ASP A 55 -4.07 5.90 -23.80
CA ASP A 55 -5.18 5.59 -22.89
C ASP A 55 -4.72 4.97 -21.57
N ARG A 56 -3.45 4.56 -21.46
CA ARG A 56 -2.87 3.91 -20.27
C ARG A 56 -1.35 4.09 -20.20
N ILE A 57 -0.81 3.94 -18.99
CA ILE A 57 0.64 3.87 -18.74
C ILE A 57 1.08 2.52 -18.15
N TYR A 58 0.16 1.77 -17.58
CA TYR A 58 0.42 0.41 -17.11
C TYR A 58 -0.07 -0.61 -18.13
N ALA A 59 0.81 -1.54 -18.52
CA ALA A 59 0.41 -2.66 -19.37
C ALA A 59 -0.52 -3.61 -18.61
N ALA A 60 -1.37 -4.37 -19.33
CA ALA A 60 -2.36 -5.23 -18.71
C ALA A 60 -1.80 -6.33 -17.81
N HIS A 61 -0.52 -6.70 -17.99
CA HIS A 61 0.17 -7.71 -17.17
C HIS A 61 0.96 -7.12 -16.00
N GLU A 62 1.14 -5.81 -15.97
CA GLU A 62 1.87 -5.16 -14.88
C GLU A 62 1.04 -5.13 -13.60
N THR A 63 1.71 -5.34 -12.49
CA THR A 63 1.09 -5.35 -11.18
C THR A 63 1.49 -4.13 -10.36
N VAL A 64 0.52 -3.58 -9.64
CA VAL A 64 0.75 -2.54 -8.62
C VAL A 64 0.13 -3.02 -7.32
N GLY A 65 0.95 -3.15 -6.30
CA GLY A 65 0.51 -3.59 -4.99
C GLY A 65 0.81 -2.57 -3.90
N TYR A 66 0.08 -2.65 -2.81
CA TYR A 66 0.43 -1.98 -1.57
C TYR A 66 -0.13 -2.73 -0.37
N GLU A 67 0.41 -2.38 0.79
CA GLU A 67 0.01 -2.94 2.06
C GLU A 67 -0.03 -1.87 3.15
N LEU A 68 -0.99 -2.00 4.01
CA LEU A 68 -1.13 -1.15 5.17
C LEU A 68 -1.70 -1.96 6.33
N THR A 69 -0.91 -2.18 7.38
CA THR A 69 -1.34 -2.81 8.65
C THR A 69 -2.03 -4.17 8.47
N GLY A 70 -1.64 -4.92 7.43
CA GLY A 70 -2.19 -6.23 7.09
C GLY A 70 -3.35 -6.22 6.11
N HIS A 71 -3.86 -5.05 5.76
CA HIS A 71 -4.67 -4.92 4.55
C HIS A 71 -3.74 -4.96 3.35
N ALA A 72 -4.14 -5.62 2.29
CA ALA A 72 -3.30 -5.72 1.11
C ALA A 72 -4.13 -5.68 -0.17
N VAL A 73 -3.52 -5.19 -1.23
CA VAL A 73 -4.13 -5.12 -2.55
C VAL A 73 -3.10 -5.38 -3.63
N LEU A 74 -3.54 -6.00 -4.72
CA LEU A 74 -2.80 -6.06 -5.97
C LEU A 74 -3.73 -5.71 -7.12
N PHE A 75 -3.32 -4.75 -7.93
CA PHE A 75 -3.98 -4.40 -9.19
C PHE A 75 -3.23 -5.05 -10.34
N GLN A 76 -3.98 -5.53 -11.36
CA GLN A 76 -3.44 -6.02 -12.61
C GLN A 76 -4.48 -5.82 -13.73
N GLY A 77 -4.18 -4.95 -14.69
CA GLY A 77 -5.13 -4.57 -15.72
C GLY A 77 -6.43 -4.03 -15.12
N ASP A 78 -7.56 -4.62 -15.51
CA ASP A 78 -8.89 -4.21 -15.06
C ASP A 78 -9.28 -4.84 -13.70
N TYR A 79 -8.41 -5.66 -13.10
CA TYR A 79 -8.74 -6.46 -11.94
C TYR A 79 -7.94 -6.04 -10.71
N LYS A 80 -8.57 -6.31 -9.57
CA LYS A 80 -8.00 -6.08 -8.25
C LYS A 80 -8.28 -7.28 -7.35
N ILE A 81 -7.27 -7.75 -6.65
CA ILE A 81 -7.49 -8.58 -5.46
C ILE A 81 -7.23 -7.75 -4.21
N VAL A 82 -8.03 -8.00 -3.18
CA VAL A 82 -7.92 -7.27 -1.92
C VAL A 82 -8.21 -8.18 -0.73
N VAL A 83 -7.49 -7.95 0.35
CA VAL A 83 -7.78 -8.52 1.67
C VAL A 83 -7.86 -7.42 2.70
N ASN A 84 -8.96 -7.38 3.44
CA ASN A 84 -9.15 -6.47 4.56
C ASN A 84 -9.21 -7.25 5.86
N GLN A 85 -8.36 -6.88 6.82
CA GLN A 85 -8.34 -7.48 8.15
C GLN A 85 -9.48 -6.95 9.03
N PRO A 86 -9.92 -7.70 10.06
CA PRO A 86 -10.89 -7.20 11.03
C PRO A 86 -10.40 -5.90 11.69
N PRO A 87 -11.30 -4.94 11.99
CA PRO A 87 -12.76 -5.00 11.83
C PRO A 87 -13.28 -4.58 10.45
N ALA A 88 -12.42 -4.14 9.53
CA ALA A 88 -12.82 -3.64 8.20
C ALA A 88 -13.26 -4.76 7.24
N GLY A 89 -12.82 -5.98 7.47
CA GLY A 89 -13.15 -7.16 6.68
C GLY A 89 -13.02 -8.45 7.51
N ASP A 90 -13.06 -9.58 6.84
CA ASP A 90 -12.99 -10.92 7.44
C ASP A 90 -11.63 -11.62 7.24
N GLY A 91 -10.66 -10.93 6.64
CA GLY A 91 -9.34 -11.47 6.35
C GLY A 91 -9.31 -12.40 5.13
N GLN A 92 -10.36 -12.44 4.32
CA GLN A 92 -10.41 -13.24 3.11
C GLN A 92 -10.08 -12.42 1.88
N TRP A 93 -9.31 -13.02 0.97
CA TRP A 93 -9.03 -12.42 -0.33
C TRP A 93 -10.27 -12.45 -1.23
N ARG A 94 -10.50 -11.36 -1.95
CA ARG A 94 -11.56 -11.20 -2.94
C ARG A 94 -11.02 -10.68 -4.25
N LEU A 95 -11.70 -10.99 -5.34
CA LEU A 95 -11.37 -10.55 -6.70
C LEU A 95 -12.48 -9.65 -7.24
N TYR A 96 -12.11 -8.48 -7.77
CA TYR A 96 -13.03 -7.54 -8.39
C TYR A 96 -12.56 -7.10 -9.77
N ASN A 97 -13.49 -6.77 -10.66
CA ASN A 97 -13.20 -6.03 -11.88
C ASN A 97 -13.53 -4.55 -11.63
N ILE A 98 -12.51 -3.74 -11.40
CA ILE A 98 -12.66 -2.32 -11.01
C ILE A 98 -13.13 -1.39 -12.13
N VAL A 99 -13.20 -1.88 -13.39
CA VAL A 99 -13.73 -1.12 -14.53
C VAL A 99 -15.23 -1.28 -14.63
N THR A 100 -15.75 -2.51 -14.50
CA THR A 100 -17.17 -2.80 -14.59
C THR A 100 -17.90 -2.69 -13.25
N ASP A 101 -17.18 -2.89 -12.15
CA ASP A 101 -17.68 -2.79 -10.77
C ASP A 101 -16.73 -1.92 -9.91
N PRO A 102 -16.70 -0.60 -10.10
CA PRO A 102 -15.85 0.29 -9.31
C PRO A 102 -16.25 0.37 -7.83
N GLY A 103 -17.43 -0.14 -7.47
CA GLY A 103 -17.93 -0.23 -6.10
C GLY A 103 -17.49 -1.49 -5.37
N GLU A 104 -16.84 -2.45 -6.06
CA GLU A 104 -16.37 -3.71 -5.47
C GLU A 104 -17.49 -4.49 -4.77
N THR A 105 -18.63 -4.60 -5.44
CA THR A 105 -19.86 -5.22 -4.90
C THR A 105 -20.00 -6.68 -5.28
N ASP A 106 -19.34 -7.14 -6.36
CA ASP A 106 -19.43 -8.50 -6.89
C ASP A 106 -18.07 -9.21 -6.81
N ASP A 107 -17.92 -10.09 -5.83
CA ASP A 107 -16.72 -10.92 -5.66
C ASP A 107 -16.65 -12.00 -6.73
N LEU A 108 -15.71 -11.88 -7.65
CA LEU A 108 -15.49 -12.79 -8.77
C LEU A 108 -14.59 -13.99 -8.43
N SER A 109 -14.12 -14.14 -7.21
CA SER A 109 -13.16 -15.19 -6.83
C SER A 109 -13.65 -16.59 -7.13
N ALA A 110 -14.93 -16.87 -6.91
CA ALA A 110 -15.56 -18.14 -7.22
C ALA A 110 -15.91 -18.29 -8.73
N GLN A 111 -16.21 -17.19 -9.42
CA GLN A 111 -16.60 -17.19 -10.83
C GLN A 111 -15.38 -17.25 -11.75
N GLN A 112 -14.24 -16.71 -11.32
CA GLN A 112 -12.97 -16.67 -12.07
C GLN A 112 -11.80 -17.24 -11.24
N PRO A 113 -11.86 -18.52 -10.84
CA PRO A 113 -10.89 -19.10 -9.91
C PRO A 113 -9.46 -19.12 -10.47
N GLN A 114 -9.29 -19.32 -11.78
CA GLN A 114 -7.97 -19.32 -12.40
C GLN A 114 -7.32 -17.92 -12.30
N ARG A 115 -8.02 -16.86 -12.68
CA ARG A 115 -7.54 -15.47 -12.56
C ARG A 115 -7.24 -15.11 -11.12
N PHE A 116 -8.10 -15.51 -10.20
CA PHE A 116 -7.90 -15.28 -8.78
C PHE A 116 -6.60 -15.92 -8.29
N GLN A 117 -6.31 -17.16 -8.65
CA GLN A 117 -5.06 -17.83 -8.29
C GLN A 117 -3.82 -17.21 -8.95
N GLU A 118 -3.92 -16.77 -10.21
CA GLU A 118 -2.86 -16.06 -10.91
C GLU A 118 -2.51 -14.76 -10.17
N MET A 119 -3.50 -13.98 -9.77
CA MET A 119 -3.29 -12.73 -9.05
C MET A 119 -2.77 -12.94 -7.63
N LEU A 120 -3.21 -13.99 -6.91
CA LEU A 120 -2.64 -14.37 -5.61
C LEU A 120 -1.16 -14.73 -5.74
N SER A 121 -0.80 -15.48 -6.79
CA SER A 121 0.59 -15.80 -7.09
C SER A 121 1.42 -14.54 -7.43
N GLY A 122 0.81 -13.61 -8.16
CA GLY A 122 1.39 -12.27 -8.42
C GLY A 122 1.65 -11.49 -7.14
N TYR A 123 0.70 -11.53 -6.19
CA TYR A 123 0.87 -10.90 -4.89
C TYR A 123 2.01 -11.52 -4.05
N GLU A 124 2.17 -12.84 -4.06
CA GLU A 124 3.30 -13.48 -3.37
C GLU A 124 4.65 -13.09 -4.02
N THR A 125 4.67 -12.87 -5.33
CA THR A 125 5.84 -12.33 -6.02
C THR A 125 6.12 -10.89 -5.59
N TYR A 126 5.10 -10.03 -5.59
CA TYR A 126 5.17 -8.66 -5.09
C TYR A 126 5.72 -8.59 -3.65
N LYS A 127 5.19 -9.43 -2.74
CA LYS A 127 5.67 -9.52 -1.36
C LYS A 127 7.16 -9.81 -1.28
N ARG A 128 7.61 -10.80 -2.04
CA ARG A 128 9.02 -11.23 -2.03
C ARG A 128 9.95 -10.12 -2.55
N GLU A 129 9.56 -9.47 -3.65
CA GLU A 129 10.36 -8.43 -4.29
C GLU A 129 10.43 -7.15 -3.44
N ASN A 130 9.34 -6.81 -2.78
CA ASN A 130 9.26 -5.62 -1.92
C ASN A 130 9.59 -5.90 -0.46
N ARG A 131 9.98 -7.14 -0.11
CA ARG A 131 10.35 -7.57 1.25
C ARG A 131 9.26 -7.28 2.28
N VAL A 132 8.02 -7.50 1.89
CA VAL A 132 6.86 -7.29 2.76
C VAL A 132 6.91 -8.25 3.95
N LEU A 133 6.83 -7.69 5.14
CA LEU A 133 6.86 -8.48 6.37
C LEU A 133 5.48 -9.10 6.63
N SER A 134 5.48 -10.37 7.02
CA SER A 134 4.26 -11.02 7.49
C SER A 134 3.86 -10.48 8.86
N LEU A 135 2.56 -10.36 9.08
CA LEU A 135 2.04 -9.98 10.39
C LEU A 135 2.40 -11.05 11.45
N PRO A 136 2.76 -10.63 12.67
CA PRO A 136 2.93 -11.58 13.77
C PRO A 136 1.62 -12.35 14.06
N PRO A 137 1.70 -13.60 14.53
CA PRO A 137 0.52 -14.33 14.95
C PRO A 137 -0.28 -13.55 16.01
N GLY A 138 -1.60 -13.48 15.82
CA GLY A 138 -2.50 -12.76 16.72
C GLY A 138 -2.42 -11.22 16.64
N TYR A 139 -1.77 -10.69 15.59
CA TYR A 139 -1.74 -9.25 15.36
C TYR A 139 -3.16 -8.69 15.23
N SER A 140 -3.38 -7.56 15.86
CA SER A 140 -4.61 -6.77 15.76
C SER A 140 -4.26 -5.30 15.66
N GLN A 141 -4.58 -4.70 14.52
CA GLN A 141 -4.39 -3.27 14.29
C GLN A 141 -5.02 -2.42 15.39
N MET A 142 -6.24 -2.77 15.81
CA MET A 142 -6.95 -2.03 16.87
C MET A 142 -6.23 -2.11 18.22
N ARG A 143 -5.71 -3.29 18.58
CA ARG A 143 -4.90 -3.44 19.80
C ARG A 143 -3.61 -2.61 19.73
N GLN A 144 -2.95 -2.61 18.57
CA GLN A 144 -1.73 -1.84 18.39
C GLN A 144 -1.98 -0.34 18.50
N LEU A 145 -3.03 0.18 17.84
CA LEU A 145 -3.42 1.59 17.94
C LEU A 145 -3.78 1.98 19.37
N PHE A 146 -4.54 1.15 20.06
CA PHE A 146 -4.91 1.39 21.47
C PHE A 146 -3.67 1.37 22.38
N SER A 147 -2.79 0.40 22.20
CA SER A 147 -1.53 0.31 22.95
C SER A 147 -0.64 1.54 22.72
N ASN A 148 -0.48 1.96 21.45
CA ASN A 148 0.29 3.14 21.12
C ASN A 148 -0.31 4.41 21.75
N ALA A 149 -1.63 4.58 21.67
CA ALA A 149 -2.31 5.72 22.27
C ALA A 149 -2.18 5.75 23.81
N LEU A 150 -2.25 4.59 24.48
CA LEU A 150 -2.00 4.49 25.91
C LEU A 150 -0.55 4.80 26.26
N GLN A 151 0.40 4.27 25.50
CA GLN A 151 1.81 4.51 25.72
C GLN A 151 2.18 5.98 25.52
N GLU A 152 1.65 6.62 24.47
CA GLU A 152 1.86 8.05 24.23
C GLU A 152 1.27 8.91 25.35
N ARG A 153 0.05 8.60 25.80
CA ARG A 153 -0.64 9.39 26.81
C ARG A 153 -0.14 9.18 28.23
N TYR A 154 0.24 7.95 28.58
CA TYR A 154 0.55 7.56 29.96
C TYR A 154 1.94 6.96 30.15
N GLY A 155 2.68 6.67 29.08
CA GLY A 155 3.94 5.92 29.14
C GLY A 155 4.99 6.56 30.09
N ALA A 156 5.13 7.88 30.03
CA ALA A 156 6.02 8.59 30.94
C ALA A 156 5.60 8.45 32.41
N ASN A 157 4.29 8.58 32.70
CA ASN A 157 3.76 8.46 34.05
C ASN A 157 3.86 7.04 34.60
N ILE A 158 3.60 6.02 33.78
CA ILE A 158 3.78 4.60 34.15
C ILE A 158 5.23 4.29 34.45
N THR A 159 6.16 4.78 33.63
CA THR A 159 7.60 4.59 33.85
C THR A 159 8.04 5.22 35.16
N VAL A 160 7.61 6.44 35.47
CA VAL A 160 7.88 7.13 36.74
C VAL A 160 7.29 6.36 37.93
N MET A 161 6.06 5.88 37.83
CA MET A 161 5.44 5.06 38.88
C MET A 161 6.20 3.76 39.11
N ILE A 162 6.62 3.04 38.08
CA ILE A 162 7.40 1.81 38.21
C ILE A 162 8.74 2.10 38.91
N LEU A 163 9.45 3.15 38.50
CA LEU A 163 10.70 3.55 39.11
C LEU A 163 10.51 3.93 40.57
N ALA A 164 9.47 4.67 40.90
CA ALA A 164 9.15 5.02 42.28
C ALA A 164 8.84 3.77 43.13
N LEU A 165 8.09 2.81 42.63
CA LEU A 165 7.84 1.53 43.30
C LEU A 165 9.13 0.75 43.55
N ILE A 166 10.03 0.64 42.57
CA ILE A 166 11.30 -0.05 42.73
C ILE A 166 12.17 0.60 43.82
N VAL A 167 12.18 1.93 43.87
CA VAL A 167 12.94 2.68 44.90
C VAL A 167 12.33 2.56 46.27
N LEU A 168 11.02 2.54 46.36
CA LEU A 168 10.30 2.52 47.68
C LEU A 168 10.15 1.11 48.25
N LEU A 169 10.10 0.06 47.42
CA LEU A 169 9.92 -1.33 47.86
C LEU A 169 10.92 -1.77 48.97
N PRO A 170 12.22 -1.42 48.92
CA PRO A 170 13.19 -1.80 49.97
C PRO A 170 12.93 -1.15 51.32
N PHE A 171 12.12 -0.11 51.39
CA PHE A 171 11.81 0.59 52.64
C PHE A 171 10.57 0.04 53.36
N PHE A 172 9.87 -0.92 52.74
CA PHE A 172 8.68 -1.57 53.29
C PHE A 172 8.88 -3.04 53.66
N ILE A 173 10.12 -3.56 53.51
CA ILE A 173 10.60 -4.89 53.94
C ILE A 173 11.58 -4.70 55.09
#